data_fe10bb1c1a6becf043f4ec302eafad7d
#
_entry.id   fe10bb1c1a6becf043f4ec302eafad7d
#
_cell.length_a   1.000
_cell.length_b   1.000
_cell.length_c   1.000
_cell.angle_alpha   90.00
_cell.angle_beta   90.00
_cell.angle_gamma   90.00
#
_symmetry.space_group_name_H-M   'P 1'
#
loop_
_entity.id
_entity.type
_entity.pdbx_description
1 polymer ?
#
loop_
_entity_poly.entity_id
_entity_poly.type
_entity_poly.pdbx_seq_one_letter_code
_entity_poly.pdbx_strand_id
1 'polypeptide(L)'
;MSVLIDLTMPIADHFRWPVERRLVADHARGDMFQVTWQGFAVHGFTHMDSPRHFFPNGNTTDDIDLEQTVGPAAVIDLAEIEPNTAIDSAMLEERGAHIMSGEIVVFKTSWGDQRSVSTPDFWLDAPYLERSGAGWLLARSPKAVAFDFPQDHCIRLLLSGEIRPIEDHVSHHVLLRNDVVLIEYLTNTRALTTKRISFCCLPLKLPDADGAPARVVAWLDN
;
A
#
# COMPACT_ATOMS: atom_id res chain seq x y z
N MET A 1 26.11 -1.38 9.58
CA MET A 1 25.35 -0.18 9.18
C MET A 1 24.00 -0.70 8.66
N SER A 2 22.89 -0.21 9.20
CA SER A 2 21.55 -0.53 8.70
C SER A 2 21.41 -0.03 7.25
N VAL A 3 20.87 -0.86 6.36
CA VAL A 3 20.63 -0.50 4.97
C VAL A 3 19.24 0.12 4.88
N LEU A 4 19.14 1.36 4.42
CA LEU A 4 17.87 2.01 4.13
C LEU A 4 17.34 1.54 2.78
N ILE A 5 16.11 1.04 2.76
CA ILE A 5 15.42 0.56 1.57
C ILE A 5 14.24 1.49 1.28
N ASP A 6 14.21 2.07 0.08
CA ASP A 6 13.06 2.84 -0.41
C ASP A 6 12.02 1.89 -1.01
N LEU A 7 10.82 1.91 -0.44
CA LEU A 7 9.68 1.09 -0.86
C LEU A 7 8.62 1.91 -1.61
N THR A 8 8.97 3.13 -2.06
CA THR A 8 8.03 4.08 -2.65
C THR A 8 8.07 4.02 -4.17
N MET A 9 6.91 3.87 -4.78
CA MET A 9 6.72 3.98 -6.22
C MET A 9 6.87 5.45 -6.66
N PRO A 10 7.59 5.74 -7.77
CA PRO A 10 7.66 7.10 -8.29
C PRO A 10 6.30 7.55 -8.83
N ILE A 11 5.92 8.80 -8.54
CA ILE A 11 4.73 9.44 -9.12
C ILE A 11 5.09 9.95 -10.51
N ALA A 12 4.56 9.29 -11.54
CA ALA A 12 4.85 9.56 -12.95
C ALA A 12 3.59 9.34 -13.81
N ASP A 13 3.65 9.67 -15.09
CA ASP A 13 2.54 9.42 -16.01
C ASP A 13 2.13 7.96 -15.98
N HIS A 14 0.83 7.71 -15.79
CA HIS A 14 0.31 6.38 -15.59
C HIS A 14 -1.10 6.23 -16.20
N PHE A 15 -1.38 5.09 -16.84
CA PHE A 15 -2.65 4.87 -17.54
C PHE A 15 -3.86 4.85 -16.60
N ARG A 16 -3.68 4.42 -15.34
CA ARG A 16 -4.73 4.32 -14.32
C ARG A 16 -4.84 5.58 -13.46
N TRP A 17 -3.73 6.23 -13.16
CA TRP A 17 -3.65 7.38 -12.27
C TRP A 17 -3.14 8.60 -13.03
N PRO A 18 -4.03 9.47 -13.53
CA PRO A 18 -3.61 10.69 -14.21
C PRO A 18 -2.73 11.57 -13.32
N VAL A 19 -1.63 12.06 -13.88
CA VAL A 19 -0.75 13.02 -13.22
C VAL A 19 -0.73 14.29 -14.03
N GLU A 20 -1.11 15.38 -13.41
CA GLU A 20 -1.01 16.72 -14.00
C GLU A 20 0.27 17.39 -13.52
N ARG A 21 1.05 17.93 -14.45
CA ARG A 21 2.27 18.66 -14.14
C ARG A 21 2.36 19.94 -14.95
N ARG A 22 2.63 21.06 -14.28
CA ARG A 22 2.89 22.34 -14.95
C ARG A 22 4.01 23.10 -14.25
N LEU A 23 4.82 23.80 -15.02
CA LEU A 23 5.82 24.71 -14.48
C LEU A 23 5.16 26.09 -14.25
N VAL A 24 5.06 26.49 -12.99
CA VAL A 24 4.55 27.80 -12.58
C VAL A 24 5.64 28.85 -12.81
N ALA A 25 6.89 28.54 -12.43
CA ALA A 25 8.09 29.28 -12.79
C ALA A 25 9.14 28.32 -13.40
N ASP A 26 9.96 28.80 -14.32
CA ASP A 26 10.88 27.97 -15.09
C ASP A 26 12.16 28.74 -15.50
N HIS A 27 13.31 28.19 -15.14
CA HIS A 27 14.61 28.74 -15.55
C HIS A 27 14.74 28.91 -17.05
N ALA A 28 14.14 28.01 -17.86
CA ALA A 28 14.15 28.12 -19.32
C ALA A 28 13.39 29.36 -19.85
N ARG A 29 12.50 29.93 -19.03
CA ARG A 29 11.80 31.21 -19.34
C ARG A 29 12.50 32.44 -18.77
N GLY A 30 13.67 32.26 -18.11
CA GLY A 30 14.41 33.32 -17.44
C GLY A 30 13.97 33.62 -16.02
N ASP A 31 13.11 32.77 -15.42
CA ASP A 31 12.74 32.92 -14.02
C ASP A 31 13.94 32.60 -13.10
N MET A 32 14.04 33.30 -11.95
CA MET A 32 15.13 33.12 -10.98
C MET A 32 15.10 31.74 -10.29
N PHE A 33 13.94 31.10 -10.23
CA PHE A 33 13.71 29.82 -9.59
C PHE A 33 12.76 28.97 -10.44
N GLN A 34 12.68 27.67 -10.12
CA GLN A 34 11.71 26.77 -10.73
C GLN A 34 10.65 26.37 -9.70
N VAL A 35 9.38 26.46 -10.07
CA VAL A 35 8.24 25.99 -9.29
C VAL A 35 7.40 25.05 -10.13
N THR A 36 7.27 23.83 -9.68
CA THR A 36 6.39 22.82 -10.29
C THR A 36 5.11 22.69 -9.47
N TRP A 37 3.97 22.85 -10.12
CA TRP A 37 2.69 22.39 -9.60
C TRP A 37 2.44 20.97 -10.10
N GLN A 38 1.99 20.08 -9.19
CA GLN A 38 1.68 18.70 -9.53
C GLN A 38 0.39 18.28 -8.84
N GLY A 39 -0.51 17.64 -9.58
CA GLY A 39 -1.77 17.10 -9.08
C GLY A 39 -1.92 15.64 -9.48
N PHE A 40 -2.47 14.82 -8.57
CA PHE A 40 -2.78 13.41 -8.76
C PHE A 40 -3.79 12.95 -7.70
N ALA A 41 -4.44 11.79 -7.94
CA ALA A 41 -5.34 11.20 -6.95
C ALA A 41 -4.56 10.68 -5.73
N VAL A 42 -5.10 10.88 -4.52
CA VAL A 42 -4.44 10.46 -3.27
C VAL A 42 -4.30 8.95 -3.14
N HIS A 43 -5.16 8.17 -3.83
CA HIS A 43 -5.11 6.70 -3.91
C HIS A 43 -4.33 6.19 -5.13
N GLY A 44 -3.45 7.01 -5.70
CA GLY A 44 -2.51 6.61 -6.73
C GLY A 44 -1.11 6.39 -6.18
N PHE A 45 -0.37 5.47 -6.80
CA PHE A 45 1.02 5.17 -6.42
C PHE A 45 1.12 4.64 -4.97
N THR A 46 2.28 4.79 -4.32
CA THR A 46 2.41 4.39 -2.91
C THR A 46 1.70 5.41 -2.02
N HIS A 47 0.69 4.94 -1.29
CA HIS A 47 -0.16 5.78 -0.46
C HIS A 47 -0.65 5.04 0.78
N MET A 48 -1.28 5.78 1.67
CA MET A 48 -1.97 5.28 2.85
C MET A 48 -3.47 5.56 2.72
N ASP A 49 -4.30 4.58 3.06
CA ASP A 49 -5.73 4.74 3.19
C ASP A 49 -6.11 4.99 4.65
N SER A 50 -7.01 5.94 4.84
CA SER A 50 -7.73 6.11 6.11
C SER A 50 -9.13 5.48 6.03
N PRO A 51 -9.78 5.17 7.16
CA PRO A 51 -11.15 4.63 7.18
C PRO A 51 -12.17 5.45 6.38
N ARG A 52 -11.96 6.76 6.24
CA ARG A 52 -12.81 7.66 5.45
C ARG A 52 -12.92 7.23 3.99
N HIS A 53 -11.93 6.51 3.44
CA HIS A 53 -11.96 6.04 2.05
C HIS A 53 -13.21 5.22 1.72
N PHE A 54 -13.59 4.31 2.60
CA PHE A 54 -14.77 3.44 2.40
C PHE A 54 -15.93 3.73 3.36
N PHE A 55 -15.68 4.45 4.45
CA PHE A 55 -16.67 4.67 5.51
C PHE A 55 -16.92 6.17 5.73
N PRO A 56 -18.12 6.69 5.42
CA PRO A 56 -18.40 8.14 5.46
C PRO A 56 -18.11 8.83 6.79
N ASN A 57 -18.15 8.08 7.89
CA ASN A 57 -17.85 8.60 9.25
C ASN A 57 -16.53 8.04 9.80
N GLY A 58 -15.68 7.45 8.93
CA GLY A 58 -14.37 6.95 9.32
C GLY A 58 -13.38 8.08 9.60
N ASN A 59 -12.33 7.76 10.34
CA ASN A 59 -11.22 8.65 10.59
C ASN A 59 -10.56 9.09 9.28
N THR A 60 -10.03 10.30 9.26
CA THR A 60 -9.30 10.90 8.12
C THR A 60 -7.79 10.75 8.30
N THR A 61 -7.00 11.12 7.29
CA THR A 61 -5.55 10.95 7.34
C THR A 61 -4.86 11.71 8.47
N ASP A 62 -5.42 12.84 8.88
CA ASP A 62 -4.88 13.65 9.97
C ASP A 62 -5.30 13.16 11.38
N ASP A 63 -6.28 12.24 11.44
CA ASP A 63 -6.66 11.52 12.68
C ASP A 63 -5.78 10.29 12.95
N ILE A 64 -5.02 9.81 11.94
CA ILE A 64 -4.17 8.61 12.08
C ILE A 64 -2.94 8.93 12.92
N ASP A 65 -2.76 8.16 13.99
CA ASP A 65 -1.54 8.24 14.79
C ASP A 65 -0.35 7.66 14.01
N LEU A 66 0.74 8.41 13.94
CA LEU A 66 1.96 7.95 13.25
C LEU A 66 2.56 6.67 13.87
N GLU A 67 2.27 6.36 15.13
CA GLU A 67 2.65 5.08 15.74
C GLU A 67 1.96 3.87 15.08
N GLN A 68 0.89 4.08 14.30
CA GLN A 68 0.27 3.03 13.50
C GLN A 68 1.07 2.71 12.23
N THR A 69 1.83 3.67 11.71
CA THR A 69 2.52 3.55 10.42
C THR A 69 4.05 3.55 10.52
N VAL A 70 4.58 3.75 11.73
CA VAL A 70 6.03 3.76 12.01
C VAL A 70 6.34 2.80 13.16
N GLY A 71 7.34 1.94 12.97
CA GLY A 71 7.81 1.04 14.03
C GLY A 71 8.27 -0.33 13.53
N PRO A 72 8.35 -1.32 14.43
CA PRO A 72 8.68 -2.69 14.07
C PRO A 72 7.62 -3.27 13.13
N ALA A 73 8.07 -3.98 12.10
CA ALA A 73 7.20 -4.64 11.14
C ALA A 73 7.63 -6.08 10.87
N ALA A 74 6.64 -6.95 10.67
CA ALA A 74 6.83 -8.34 10.27
C ALA A 74 6.60 -8.49 8.76
N VAL A 75 7.52 -9.15 8.06
CA VAL A 75 7.46 -9.41 6.62
C VAL A 75 6.89 -10.80 6.37
N ILE A 76 5.80 -10.89 5.61
CA ILE A 76 5.27 -12.14 5.06
C ILE A 76 5.89 -12.32 3.67
N ASP A 77 6.81 -13.27 3.53
CA ASP A 77 7.50 -13.53 2.27
C ASP A 77 6.69 -14.52 1.41
N LEU A 78 6.13 -14.01 0.33
CA LEU A 78 5.38 -14.71 -0.71
C LEU A 78 5.97 -14.41 -2.09
N ALA A 79 7.28 -14.21 -2.20
CA ALA A 79 7.94 -13.77 -3.44
C ALA A 79 7.80 -14.76 -4.63
N GLU A 80 7.38 -15.98 -4.36
CA GLU A 80 7.14 -17.02 -5.38
C GLU A 80 5.64 -17.27 -5.63
N ILE A 81 4.77 -16.34 -5.20
CA ILE A 81 3.32 -16.49 -5.37
C ILE A 81 2.94 -16.46 -6.86
N GLU A 82 2.11 -17.42 -7.26
CA GLU A 82 1.61 -17.49 -8.62
C GLU A 82 0.52 -16.44 -8.90
N PRO A 83 0.34 -16.01 -10.16
CA PRO A 83 -0.75 -15.14 -10.56
C PRO A 83 -2.13 -15.65 -10.10
N ASN A 84 -3.04 -14.72 -9.79
CA ASN A 84 -4.42 -15.01 -9.39
C ASN A 84 -4.58 -15.92 -8.16
N THR A 85 -3.54 -16.04 -7.34
CA THR A 85 -3.57 -16.86 -6.13
C THR A 85 -4.32 -16.15 -5.00
N ALA A 86 -5.22 -16.86 -4.35
CA ALA A 86 -5.87 -16.42 -3.12
C ALA A 86 -4.92 -16.58 -1.93
N ILE A 87 -4.68 -15.50 -1.19
CA ILE A 87 -3.92 -15.50 0.05
C ILE A 87 -4.91 -15.76 1.20
N ASP A 88 -5.05 -16.99 1.59
CA ASP A 88 -5.97 -17.46 2.61
C ASP A 88 -5.33 -17.59 3.99
N SER A 89 -6.13 -17.98 4.99
CA SER A 89 -5.66 -18.16 6.36
C SER A 89 -4.63 -19.30 6.51
N ALA A 90 -4.72 -20.34 5.69
CA ALA A 90 -3.78 -21.48 5.77
C ALA A 90 -2.39 -21.06 5.28
N MET A 91 -2.32 -20.32 4.18
CA MET A 91 -1.08 -19.74 3.67
C MET A 91 -0.47 -18.77 4.69
N LEU A 92 -1.30 -17.92 5.30
CA LEU A 92 -0.82 -16.96 6.31
C LEU A 92 -0.38 -17.64 7.60
N GLU A 93 -1.00 -18.74 8.02
CA GLU A 93 -0.53 -19.53 9.15
C GLU A 93 0.84 -20.15 8.88
N GLU A 94 1.09 -20.63 7.65
CA GLU A 94 2.37 -21.18 7.25
C GLU A 94 3.48 -20.12 7.17
N ARG A 95 3.19 -18.99 6.51
CA ARG A 95 4.20 -17.97 6.15
C ARG A 95 4.31 -16.83 7.17
N GLY A 96 3.26 -16.54 7.91
CA GLY A 96 3.11 -15.40 8.80
C GLY A 96 3.04 -15.74 10.29
N ALA A 97 3.26 -17.00 10.70
CA ALA A 97 3.16 -17.45 12.11
C ALA A 97 4.07 -16.65 13.08
N HIS A 98 5.09 -15.96 12.57
CA HIS A 98 6.01 -15.13 13.35
C HIS A 98 5.47 -13.73 13.68
N ILE A 99 4.32 -13.32 13.13
CA ILE A 99 3.70 -12.03 13.39
C ILE A 99 3.20 -11.97 14.83
N MET A 100 3.57 -10.89 15.52
CA MET A 100 3.08 -10.59 16.86
C MET A 100 1.94 -9.58 16.81
N SER A 101 1.07 -9.64 17.83
CA SER A 101 -0.02 -8.67 17.95
C SER A 101 0.50 -7.23 18.05
N GLY A 102 -0.15 -6.30 17.37
CA GLY A 102 0.19 -4.88 17.37
C GLY A 102 1.37 -4.48 16.49
N GLU A 103 1.88 -5.38 15.64
CA GLU A 103 2.92 -5.03 14.66
C GLU A 103 2.33 -4.48 13.36
N ILE A 104 3.16 -3.82 12.57
CA ILE A 104 2.89 -3.55 11.17
C ILE A 104 3.20 -4.84 10.39
N VAL A 105 2.34 -5.20 9.44
CA VAL A 105 2.52 -6.37 8.59
C VAL A 105 2.84 -5.91 7.17
N VAL A 106 3.92 -6.42 6.59
CA VAL A 106 4.35 -6.09 5.22
C VAL A 106 4.29 -7.35 4.36
N PHE A 107 3.47 -7.35 3.33
CA PHE A 107 3.49 -8.38 2.31
C PHE A 107 4.64 -8.14 1.33
N LYS A 108 5.40 -9.18 1.08
CA LYS A 108 6.47 -9.22 0.08
C LYS A 108 6.12 -10.30 -0.93
N THR A 109 5.44 -9.92 -1.99
CA THR A 109 5.19 -10.78 -3.15
C THR A 109 6.19 -10.52 -4.27
N SER A 110 6.88 -9.38 -4.22
CA SER A 110 7.71 -8.86 -5.31
C SER A 110 6.94 -8.79 -6.64
N TRP A 111 5.63 -8.52 -6.56
CA TRP A 111 4.72 -8.54 -7.71
C TRP A 111 5.13 -7.56 -8.80
N GLY A 112 5.63 -6.39 -8.42
CA GLY A 112 6.17 -5.40 -9.34
C GLY A 112 7.36 -5.87 -10.19
N ASP A 113 8.07 -6.92 -9.77
CA ASP A 113 9.13 -7.55 -10.56
C ASP A 113 8.59 -8.57 -11.57
N GLN A 114 7.40 -9.12 -11.31
CA GLN A 114 6.74 -10.10 -12.19
C GLN A 114 5.83 -9.42 -13.23
N ARG A 115 5.18 -8.33 -12.84
CA ARG A 115 4.25 -7.55 -13.67
C ARG A 115 4.55 -6.07 -13.50
N SER A 116 4.72 -5.38 -14.63
CA SER A 116 4.94 -3.93 -14.58
C SER A 116 3.68 -3.21 -14.09
N VAL A 117 3.83 -2.35 -13.09
CA VAL A 117 2.75 -1.49 -12.62
C VAL A 117 2.20 -0.58 -13.73
N SER A 118 2.98 -0.30 -14.77
CA SER A 118 2.55 0.51 -15.93
C SER A 118 1.66 -0.24 -16.92
N THR A 119 1.31 -1.50 -16.66
CA THR A 119 0.46 -2.31 -17.55
C THR A 119 -0.75 -2.86 -16.81
N PRO A 120 -1.88 -3.11 -17.50
CA PRO A 120 -3.08 -3.68 -16.89
C PRO A 120 -2.86 -5.03 -16.19
N ASP A 121 -1.91 -5.84 -16.64
CA ASP A 121 -1.62 -7.18 -16.11
C ASP A 121 -1.22 -7.15 -14.63
N PHE A 122 -0.64 -6.01 -14.16
CA PHE A 122 -0.35 -5.83 -12.75
C PHE A 122 -1.60 -5.98 -11.87
N TRP A 123 -2.78 -5.55 -12.36
CA TRP A 123 -4.07 -5.68 -11.65
C TRP A 123 -4.83 -6.94 -12.04
N LEU A 124 -4.82 -7.32 -13.32
CA LEU A 124 -5.61 -8.44 -13.83
C LEU A 124 -5.13 -9.79 -13.31
N ASP A 125 -3.82 -9.95 -13.19
CA ASP A 125 -3.17 -11.20 -12.77
C ASP A 125 -2.82 -11.24 -11.27
N ALA A 126 -3.01 -10.14 -10.53
CA ALA A 126 -2.53 -10.01 -9.16
C ALA A 126 -3.00 -11.16 -8.25
N PRO A 127 -2.16 -11.64 -7.32
CA PRO A 127 -2.65 -12.36 -6.17
C PRO A 127 -3.62 -11.47 -5.38
N TYR A 128 -4.40 -12.03 -4.47
CA TYR A 128 -5.36 -11.25 -3.72
C TYR A 128 -5.58 -11.80 -2.30
N LEU A 129 -5.90 -10.90 -1.38
CA LEU A 129 -6.24 -11.28 -0.01
C LEU A 129 -7.66 -11.87 0.01
N GLU A 130 -7.76 -13.13 0.43
CA GLU A 130 -9.04 -13.80 0.63
C GLU A 130 -9.61 -13.46 2.02
N ARG A 131 -10.92 -13.59 2.19
CA ARG A 131 -11.61 -13.19 3.43
C ARG A 131 -11.10 -13.92 4.68
N SER A 132 -10.77 -15.21 4.56
CA SER A 132 -10.18 -15.96 5.67
C SER A 132 -8.79 -15.43 6.03
N GLY A 133 -8.01 -15.02 5.04
CA GLY A 133 -6.71 -14.37 5.25
C GLY A 133 -6.84 -13.02 5.95
N ALA A 134 -7.80 -12.19 5.52
CA ALA A 134 -8.08 -10.91 6.19
C ALA A 134 -8.54 -11.12 7.65
N GLY A 135 -9.37 -12.12 7.91
CA GLY A 135 -9.78 -12.49 9.26
C GLY A 135 -8.61 -12.99 10.12
N TRP A 136 -7.68 -13.75 9.53
CA TRP A 136 -6.47 -14.21 10.19
C TRP A 136 -5.56 -13.05 10.60
N LEU A 137 -5.39 -12.04 9.72
CA LEU A 137 -4.66 -10.82 10.03
C LEU A 137 -5.34 -10.04 11.16
N LEU A 138 -6.66 -9.79 11.03
CA LEU A 138 -7.41 -9.04 12.03
C LEU A 138 -7.32 -9.67 13.43
N ALA A 139 -7.33 -11.00 13.53
CA ALA A 139 -7.17 -11.70 14.80
C ALA A 139 -5.82 -11.45 15.49
N ARG A 140 -4.83 -10.93 14.76
CA ARG A 140 -3.51 -10.53 15.28
C ARG A 140 -3.43 -9.03 15.59
N SER A 141 -4.52 -8.30 15.37
CA SER A 141 -4.63 -6.87 15.67
C SER A 141 -3.46 -6.04 15.12
N PRO A 142 -3.12 -6.14 13.82
CA PRO A 142 -2.04 -5.35 13.24
C PRO A 142 -2.38 -3.86 13.31
N LYS A 143 -1.39 -3.00 13.46
CA LYS A 143 -1.56 -1.55 13.41
C LYS A 143 -1.84 -1.08 11.97
N ALA A 144 -1.07 -1.64 11.04
CA ALA A 144 -1.21 -1.41 9.61
C ALA A 144 -0.84 -2.66 8.84
N VAL A 145 -1.35 -2.77 7.61
CA VAL A 145 -0.97 -3.81 6.65
C VAL A 145 -0.54 -3.13 5.35
N ALA A 146 0.66 -3.46 4.88
CA ALA A 146 1.26 -2.89 3.69
C ALA A 146 1.39 -3.93 2.57
N PHE A 147 1.02 -3.55 1.34
CA PHE A 147 0.93 -4.43 0.19
C PHE A 147 1.79 -3.92 -0.98
N ASP A 148 2.45 -4.83 -1.67
CA ASP A 148 3.18 -4.57 -2.91
C ASP A 148 2.43 -5.06 -4.17
N PHE A 149 1.14 -5.40 -4.01
CA PHE A 149 0.22 -5.86 -5.05
C PHE A 149 -1.18 -5.29 -4.81
N PRO A 150 -2.07 -5.27 -5.83
CA PRO A 150 -3.48 -4.95 -5.63
C PRO A 150 -4.17 -6.05 -4.83
N GLN A 151 -4.47 -5.78 -3.56
CA GLN A 151 -4.85 -6.81 -2.59
C GLN A 151 -6.31 -7.27 -2.65
N ASP A 152 -7.22 -6.47 -3.21
CA ASP A 152 -8.62 -6.86 -3.35
C ASP A 152 -8.91 -7.45 -4.74
N HIS A 153 -9.46 -8.66 -4.79
CA HIS A 153 -9.76 -9.35 -6.05
C HIS A 153 -10.61 -8.51 -7.01
N CYS A 154 -11.56 -7.75 -6.50
CA CYS A 154 -12.49 -6.95 -7.31
C CYS A 154 -11.84 -5.72 -7.95
N ILE A 155 -10.64 -5.30 -7.53
CA ILE A 155 -9.97 -4.10 -8.08
C ILE A 155 -9.66 -4.24 -9.58
N ARG A 156 -9.50 -5.48 -10.07
CA ARG A 156 -9.32 -5.79 -11.49
C ARG A 156 -10.52 -5.39 -12.34
N LEU A 157 -11.72 -5.42 -11.78
CA LEU A 157 -12.96 -5.06 -12.46
C LEU A 157 -13.12 -3.55 -12.66
N LEU A 158 -12.44 -2.75 -11.84
CA LEU A 158 -12.41 -1.30 -12.00
C LEU A 158 -11.76 -0.85 -13.32
N LEU A 159 -10.93 -1.70 -13.94
CA LEU A 159 -10.39 -1.44 -15.28
C LEU A 159 -11.46 -1.48 -16.37
N SER A 160 -12.55 -2.22 -16.17
CA SER A 160 -13.71 -2.26 -17.06
C SER A 160 -14.84 -1.31 -16.65
N GLY A 161 -14.66 -0.54 -15.55
CA GLY A 161 -15.68 0.38 -15.01
C GLY A 161 -16.75 -0.31 -14.18
N GLU A 162 -16.60 -1.60 -13.85
CA GLU A 162 -17.53 -2.32 -12.99
C GLU A 162 -17.34 -1.93 -11.53
N ILE A 163 -18.41 -1.49 -10.87
CA ILE A 163 -18.41 -1.17 -9.44
C ILE A 163 -18.96 -2.38 -8.67
N ARG A 164 -18.23 -2.78 -7.64
CA ARG A 164 -18.60 -3.89 -6.76
C ARG A 164 -19.04 -3.37 -5.38
N PRO A 165 -19.91 -4.11 -4.67
CA PRO A 165 -20.27 -3.77 -3.29
C PRO A 165 -19.05 -3.82 -2.38
N ILE A 166 -19.13 -3.07 -1.27
CA ILE A 166 -18.01 -2.92 -0.33
C ILE A 166 -17.51 -4.27 0.24
N GLU A 167 -18.39 -5.23 0.37
CA GLU A 167 -18.09 -6.57 0.88
C GLU A 167 -17.09 -7.34 0.00
N ASP A 168 -17.03 -6.99 -1.29
CA ASP A 168 -16.09 -7.60 -2.24
C ASP A 168 -14.68 -6.97 -2.14
N HIS A 169 -14.57 -5.79 -1.54
CA HIS A 169 -13.30 -5.14 -1.20
C HIS A 169 -12.82 -5.66 0.15
N VAL A 170 -12.28 -6.87 0.15
CA VAL A 170 -12.02 -7.67 1.36
C VAL A 170 -11.11 -6.97 2.36
N SER A 171 -9.99 -6.40 1.89
CA SER A 171 -9.05 -5.68 2.77
C SER A 171 -9.69 -4.46 3.41
N HIS A 172 -10.42 -3.66 2.63
CA HIS A 172 -11.12 -2.48 3.11
C HIS A 172 -12.28 -2.84 4.04
N HIS A 173 -13.09 -3.84 3.65
CA HIS A 173 -14.25 -4.24 4.45
C HIS A 173 -13.87 -4.91 5.76
N VAL A 174 -12.76 -5.67 5.81
CA VAL A 174 -12.36 -6.43 7.02
C VAL A 174 -11.32 -5.66 7.82
N LEU A 175 -10.29 -5.13 7.21
CA LEU A 175 -9.16 -4.51 7.92
C LEU A 175 -9.42 -3.01 8.16
N LEU A 176 -9.64 -2.24 7.10
CA LEU A 176 -9.81 -0.79 7.22
C LEU A 176 -11.03 -0.42 8.08
N ARG A 177 -12.11 -1.20 7.99
CA ARG A 177 -13.32 -1.03 8.84
C ARG A 177 -13.03 -1.18 10.34
N ASN A 178 -11.98 -1.91 10.71
CA ASN A 178 -11.54 -2.14 12.08
C ASN A 178 -10.30 -1.31 12.44
N ASP A 179 -10.16 -0.14 11.82
CA ASP A 179 -9.10 0.85 12.07
C ASP A 179 -7.67 0.32 11.81
N VAL A 180 -7.53 -0.75 11.02
CA VAL A 180 -6.24 -1.21 10.51
C VAL A 180 -5.89 -0.38 9.29
N VAL A 181 -4.84 0.41 9.36
CA VAL A 181 -4.37 1.26 8.27
C VAL A 181 -3.90 0.41 7.09
N LEU A 182 -4.33 0.72 5.87
CA LEU A 182 -3.82 0.08 4.67
C LEU A 182 -2.75 0.97 4.03
N ILE A 183 -1.65 0.35 3.60
CA ILE A 183 -0.57 1.01 2.87
C ILE A 183 -0.42 0.25 1.55
N GLU A 184 -0.67 0.93 0.44
CA GLU A 184 -0.82 0.27 -0.85
C GLU A 184 0.33 0.61 -1.81
N TYR A 185 0.54 -0.32 -2.75
CA TYR A 185 1.47 -0.20 -3.87
C TYR A 185 2.91 0.09 -3.44
N LEU A 186 3.43 -0.72 -2.49
CA LEU A 186 4.85 -0.76 -2.23
C LEU A 186 5.63 -1.25 -3.46
N THR A 187 6.86 -0.84 -3.58
CA THR A 187 7.80 -1.35 -4.59
C THR A 187 9.10 -1.83 -3.93
N ASN A 188 9.98 -2.47 -4.70
CA ASN A 188 11.32 -2.89 -4.23
C ASN A 188 11.30 -3.81 -2.99
N THR A 189 10.19 -4.52 -2.75
CA THR A 189 10.03 -5.40 -1.58
C THR A 189 10.98 -6.60 -1.61
N ARG A 190 11.52 -6.96 -2.79
CA ARG A 190 12.59 -7.98 -2.93
C ARG A 190 13.81 -7.68 -2.04
N ALA A 191 14.10 -6.40 -1.80
CA ALA A 191 15.21 -5.98 -0.94
C ALA A 191 14.99 -6.29 0.55
N LEU A 192 13.77 -6.63 0.97
CA LEU A 192 13.44 -7.07 2.32
C LEU A 192 13.87 -8.52 2.51
N THR A 193 15.05 -8.74 3.09
CA THR A 193 15.67 -10.08 3.21
C THR A 193 15.49 -10.71 4.59
N THR A 194 14.86 -10.01 5.53
CA THR A 194 14.64 -10.47 6.90
C THR A 194 13.15 -10.51 7.24
N LYS A 195 12.77 -11.37 8.17
CA LYS A 195 11.37 -11.47 8.66
C LYS A 195 10.94 -10.29 9.53
N ARG A 196 11.91 -9.50 10.03
CA ARG A 196 11.67 -8.31 10.86
C ARG A 196 12.47 -7.17 10.32
N ILE A 197 11.83 -6.01 10.31
CA ILE A 197 12.39 -4.76 9.80
C ILE A 197 11.90 -3.60 10.69
N SER A 198 12.61 -2.50 10.64
CA SER A 198 12.06 -1.21 11.07
C SER A 198 11.39 -0.57 9.85
N PHE A 199 10.13 -0.18 9.97
CA PHE A 199 9.29 0.32 8.88
C PHE A 199 8.81 1.73 9.17
N CYS A 200 8.74 2.56 8.14
CA CYS A 200 8.28 3.94 8.25
C CYS A 200 7.48 4.32 7.00
N CYS A 201 6.19 4.57 7.19
CA CYS A 201 5.30 5.15 6.21
C CYS A 201 4.85 6.52 6.72
N LEU A 202 5.23 7.59 6.04
CA LEU A 202 4.87 8.96 6.40
C LEU A 202 3.95 9.56 5.33
N PRO A 203 2.63 9.50 5.53
CA PRO A 203 1.68 10.13 4.63
C PRO A 203 1.78 11.65 4.73
N LEU A 204 1.43 12.35 3.66
CA LEU A 204 1.22 13.79 3.73
C LEU A 204 0.05 14.08 4.68
N LYS A 205 0.23 15.06 5.57
CA LYS A 205 -0.83 15.49 6.48
C LYS A 205 -1.83 16.37 5.74
N LEU A 206 -2.82 15.71 5.13
CA LEU A 206 -3.88 16.37 4.37
C LEU A 206 -5.13 16.39 5.26
N PRO A 207 -5.60 17.58 5.69
CA PRO A 207 -6.81 17.69 6.52
C PRO A 207 -8.03 17.11 5.78
N ASP A 208 -8.89 16.40 6.54
CA ASP A 208 -10.14 15.81 6.05
C ASP A 208 -9.99 14.83 4.88
N ALA A 209 -8.79 14.35 4.58
CA ALA A 209 -8.55 13.46 3.43
C ALA A 209 -8.82 11.99 3.78
N ASP A 210 -9.29 11.27 2.76
CA ASP A 210 -9.60 9.84 2.76
C ASP A 210 -8.36 8.95 2.55
N GLY A 211 -7.28 9.52 2.06
CA GLY A 211 -5.99 8.89 1.84
C GLY A 211 -4.90 9.93 1.60
N ALA A 212 -3.65 9.52 1.60
CA ALA A 212 -2.54 10.41 1.31
C ALA A 212 -1.36 9.67 0.68
N PRO A 213 -0.69 10.29 -0.33
CA PRO A 213 0.56 9.77 -0.83
C PRO A 213 1.59 9.72 0.31
N ALA A 214 2.41 8.68 0.31
CA ALA A 214 3.37 8.46 1.38
C ALA A 214 4.76 8.14 0.84
N ARG A 215 5.81 8.62 1.56
CA ARG A 215 7.15 8.08 1.39
C ARG A 215 7.32 6.92 2.36
N VAL A 216 7.54 5.72 1.81
CA VAL A 216 7.69 4.50 2.59
C VAL A 216 9.12 4.00 2.51
N VAL A 217 9.73 3.76 3.67
CA VAL A 217 11.09 3.23 3.77
C VAL A 217 11.17 2.15 4.83
N ALA A 218 12.16 1.28 4.70
CA ALA A 218 12.47 0.27 5.69
C ALA A 218 13.97 0.23 6.00
N TRP A 219 14.32 -0.24 7.20
CA TRP A 219 15.67 -0.58 7.58
C TRP A 219 15.74 -2.05 7.94
N LEU A 220 16.74 -2.75 7.42
CA LEU A 220 17.04 -4.11 7.87
C LEU A 220 17.75 -4.01 9.22
N ASP A 221 17.17 -4.64 10.23
CA ASP A 221 17.82 -4.80 11.54
C ASP A 221 18.92 -5.86 11.39
N ASN A 222 20.16 -5.50 11.74
CA ASN A 222 21.32 -6.41 11.68
C ASN A 222 21.29 -7.43 12.83
#